data_4427c54ac2ccc8b3e86f8c86faafc86e
#
_entry.id   4427c54ac2ccc8b3e86f8c86faafc86e
#
_cell.length_a   1.000
_cell.length_b   1.000
_cell.length_c   1.000
_cell.angle_alpha   90.00
_cell.angle_beta   90.00
_cell.angle_gamma   90.00
#
_symmetry.space_group_name_H-M   'P 1'
#
loop_
_entity.id
_entity.type
_entity.pdbx_description
1 polymer ?
#
loop_
_entity_poly.entity_id
_entity_poly.type
_entity_poly.pdbx_seq_one_letter_code
_entity_poly.pdbx_strand_id
1 'polypeptide(L)'
;MSLDRAKALDIARVLTEALPYIQRFTRKTIVTKLGGSAMKDVALFDSFARDIVLMKLVGMNPIVVHGGGPQIGDLLSRLNIPTQFIDGLRVTDKKTMEVVEMVLGGSINKEIVSSINRSGGSAVGLTGKDGQLIRAKPIQVDSSHLQSEAGKVPDISYVGEVEQIDTAILNTILDSHFIPVIAPIGVDSEGNTYNINADLVAGELASI
;
A
#
# COMPACT_ATOMS: atom_id res chain seq x y z
N MET A 1 -16.96 -10.12 -31.66
CA MET A 1 -16.11 -9.19 -32.43
C MET A 1 -15.07 -10.01 -33.17
N SER A 2 -15.10 -10.04 -34.51
CA SER A 2 -14.00 -10.65 -35.27
C SER A 2 -12.80 -9.70 -35.28
N LEU A 3 -11.67 -10.19 -34.78
CA LEU A 3 -10.40 -9.46 -34.89
C LEU A 3 -9.98 -9.38 -36.34
N ASP A 4 -9.65 -8.19 -36.83
CA ASP A 4 -8.96 -8.01 -38.10
C ASP A 4 -7.59 -8.71 -38.05
N ARG A 5 -7.16 -9.30 -39.18
CA ARG A 5 -5.91 -10.07 -39.28
C ARG A 5 -4.69 -9.26 -38.84
N ALA A 6 -4.62 -7.99 -39.16
CA ALA A 6 -3.51 -7.12 -38.77
C ALA A 6 -3.44 -6.95 -37.24
N LYS A 7 -4.57 -6.66 -36.60
CA LYS A 7 -4.69 -6.57 -35.14
C LYS A 7 -4.35 -7.90 -34.44
N ALA A 8 -4.80 -9.03 -35.00
CA ALA A 8 -4.47 -10.34 -34.44
C ALA A 8 -2.96 -10.63 -34.46
N LEU A 9 -2.26 -10.27 -35.54
CA LEU A 9 -0.82 -10.41 -35.66
C LEU A 9 -0.07 -9.49 -34.70
N ASP A 10 -0.50 -8.24 -34.51
CA ASP A 10 0.10 -7.32 -33.54
C ASP A 10 -0.06 -7.82 -32.09
N ILE A 11 -1.23 -8.32 -31.72
CA ILE A 11 -1.45 -8.94 -30.41
C ILE A 11 -0.54 -10.15 -30.21
N ALA A 12 -0.46 -11.04 -31.21
CA ALA A 12 0.40 -12.21 -31.13
C ALA A 12 1.89 -11.83 -30.97
N ARG A 13 2.35 -10.78 -31.68
CA ARG A 13 3.71 -10.25 -31.55
C ARG A 13 3.99 -9.73 -30.13
N VAL A 14 3.10 -8.87 -29.61
CA VAL A 14 3.24 -8.32 -28.25
C VAL A 14 3.30 -9.43 -27.21
N LEU A 15 2.42 -10.44 -27.29
CA LEU A 15 2.43 -11.59 -26.37
C LEU A 15 3.72 -12.41 -26.48
N THR A 16 4.26 -12.60 -27.71
CA THR A 16 5.51 -13.32 -27.92
C THR A 16 6.69 -12.53 -27.34
N GLU A 17 6.72 -11.20 -27.51
CA GLU A 17 7.73 -10.33 -26.92
C GLU A 17 7.64 -10.30 -25.39
N ALA A 18 6.44 -10.43 -24.80
CA ALA A 18 6.23 -10.50 -23.35
C ALA A 18 6.64 -11.85 -22.74
N LEU A 19 6.66 -12.94 -23.53
CA LEU A 19 6.87 -14.31 -23.03
C LEU A 19 8.13 -14.49 -22.17
N PRO A 20 9.34 -13.97 -22.54
CA PRO A 20 10.53 -14.12 -21.71
C PRO A 20 10.39 -13.47 -20.32
N TYR A 21 9.68 -12.34 -20.25
CA TYR A 21 9.41 -11.64 -18.98
C TYR A 21 8.43 -12.44 -18.12
N ILE A 22 7.35 -12.95 -18.72
CA ILE A 22 6.39 -13.81 -18.04
C ILE A 22 7.12 -15.03 -17.45
N GLN A 23 7.92 -15.72 -18.24
CA GLN A 23 8.71 -16.89 -17.78
C GLN A 23 9.68 -16.54 -16.65
N ARG A 24 10.34 -15.37 -16.73
CA ARG A 24 11.30 -14.91 -15.72
C ARG A 24 10.63 -14.62 -14.38
N PHE A 25 9.42 -14.03 -14.40
CA PHE A 25 8.72 -13.54 -13.21
C PHE A 25 7.60 -14.46 -12.70
N THR A 26 7.25 -15.51 -13.45
CA THR A 26 6.31 -16.55 -12.99
C THR A 26 6.75 -17.10 -11.61
N ARG A 27 5.83 -17.20 -10.67
CA ARG A 27 6.02 -17.63 -9.27
C ARG A 27 6.90 -16.69 -8.42
N LYS A 28 7.30 -15.53 -8.96
CA LYS A 28 8.00 -14.52 -8.16
C LYS A 28 6.98 -13.65 -7.44
N THR A 29 7.30 -13.31 -6.19
CA THR A 29 6.56 -12.30 -5.43
C THR A 29 7.04 -10.92 -5.89
N ILE A 30 6.09 -10.06 -6.21
CA ILE A 30 6.35 -8.70 -6.70
C ILE A 30 5.59 -7.72 -5.85
N VAL A 31 6.30 -6.89 -5.12
CA VAL A 31 5.70 -5.83 -4.32
C VAL A 31 5.48 -4.60 -5.21
N THR A 32 4.23 -4.16 -5.26
CA THR A 32 3.83 -2.97 -6.03
C THR A 32 3.26 -1.91 -5.10
N LYS A 33 3.83 -0.70 -5.15
CA LYS A 33 3.34 0.41 -4.33
C LYS A 33 2.40 1.32 -5.11
N LEU A 34 1.20 1.59 -4.56
CA LEU A 34 0.21 2.52 -5.11
C LEU A 34 0.19 3.81 -4.30
N GLY A 35 0.55 4.92 -4.94
CA GLY A 35 0.54 6.25 -4.32
C GLY A 35 -0.87 6.85 -4.21
N GLY A 36 -1.11 7.64 -3.15
CA GLY A 36 -2.41 8.26 -2.91
C GLY A 36 -2.89 9.22 -4.00
N SER A 37 -1.99 9.86 -4.72
CA SER A 37 -2.32 10.74 -5.86
C SER A 37 -2.81 9.98 -7.09
N ALA A 38 -2.25 8.79 -7.36
CA ALA A 38 -2.69 7.96 -8.49
C ALA A 38 -4.13 7.45 -8.32
N MET A 39 -4.59 7.32 -7.08
CA MET A 39 -5.96 6.90 -6.77
C MET A 39 -7.02 8.01 -7.03
N LYS A 40 -6.62 9.26 -7.24
CA LYS A 40 -7.54 10.36 -7.59
C LYS A 40 -7.94 10.33 -9.06
N ASP A 41 -7.15 9.71 -9.92
CA ASP A 41 -7.46 9.51 -11.34
C ASP A 41 -8.12 8.13 -11.52
N VAL A 42 -9.42 8.16 -11.85
CA VAL A 42 -10.23 6.95 -12.00
C VAL A 42 -9.68 6.01 -13.08
N ALA A 43 -9.20 6.58 -14.21
CA ALA A 43 -8.69 5.78 -15.33
C ALA A 43 -7.36 5.09 -14.96
N LEU A 44 -6.48 5.78 -14.27
CA LEU A 44 -5.22 5.21 -13.76
C LEU A 44 -5.48 4.15 -12.69
N PHE A 45 -6.43 4.39 -11.80
CA PHE A 45 -6.80 3.45 -10.74
C PHE A 45 -7.39 2.16 -11.31
N ASP A 46 -8.30 2.25 -12.30
CA ASP A 46 -8.86 1.09 -12.98
C ASP A 46 -7.81 0.34 -13.82
N SER A 47 -6.87 1.06 -14.44
CA SER A 47 -5.76 0.44 -15.17
C SER A 47 -4.85 -0.34 -14.22
N PHE A 48 -4.47 0.28 -13.10
CA PHE A 48 -3.68 -0.37 -12.05
C PHE A 48 -4.32 -1.68 -11.57
N ALA A 49 -5.62 -1.68 -11.29
CA ALA A 49 -6.31 -2.89 -10.84
C ALA A 49 -6.25 -4.01 -11.88
N ARG A 50 -6.43 -3.69 -13.17
CA ARG A 50 -6.30 -4.66 -14.27
C ARG A 50 -4.88 -5.18 -14.42
N ASP A 51 -3.86 -4.32 -14.24
CA ASP A 51 -2.45 -4.72 -14.32
C ASP A 51 -2.09 -5.71 -13.21
N ILE A 52 -2.55 -5.46 -11.98
CA ILE A 52 -2.37 -6.38 -10.84
C ILE A 52 -3.05 -7.73 -11.10
N VAL A 53 -4.27 -7.72 -11.65
CA VAL A 53 -4.97 -8.95 -12.03
C VAL A 53 -4.21 -9.69 -13.13
N LEU A 54 -3.71 -8.98 -14.16
CA LEU A 54 -2.91 -9.57 -15.22
C LEU A 54 -1.65 -10.24 -14.66
N MET A 55 -0.92 -9.56 -13.75
CA MET A 55 0.26 -10.16 -13.10
C MET A 55 -0.09 -11.48 -12.41
N LYS A 56 -1.22 -11.54 -11.68
CA LYS A 56 -1.68 -12.77 -11.02
C LYS A 56 -2.03 -13.86 -12.03
N LEU A 57 -2.74 -13.52 -13.11
CA LEU A 57 -3.16 -14.45 -14.16
C LEU A 57 -1.97 -15.08 -14.92
N VAL A 58 -0.89 -14.32 -15.13
CA VAL A 58 0.33 -14.87 -15.77
C VAL A 58 1.25 -15.60 -14.78
N GLY A 59 0.77 -15.85 -13.56
CA GLY A 59 1.47 -16.71 -12.58
C GLY A 59 2.43 -15.98 -11.64
N MET A 60 2.43 -14.65 -11.60
CA MET A 60 3.17 -13.89 -10.59
C MET A 60 2.38 -13.82 -9.28
N ASN A 61 3.04 -13.47 -8.18
CA ASN A 61 2.44 -13.24 -6.87
C ASN A 61 2.51 -11.75 -6.50
N PRO A 62 1.59 -10.90 -7.00
CA PRO A 62 1.60 -9.50 -6.65
C PRO A 62 1.15 -9.27 -5.21
N ILE A 63 1.87 -8.39 -4.50
CA ILE A 63 1.50 -7.80 -3.22
C ILE A 63 1.35 -6.30 -3.45
N VAL A 64 0.22 -5.73 -3.07
CA VAL A 64 -0.04 -4.30 -3.19
C VAL A 64 0.19 -3.63 -1.84
N VAL A 65 1.05 -2.62 -1.78
CA VAL A 65 1.17 -1.70 -0.65
C VAL A 65 0.64 -0.35 -1.09
N HIS A 66 -0.24 0.28 -0.33
CA HIS A 66 -0.79 1.56 -0.74
C HIS A 66 -0.51 2.68 0.26
N GLY A 67 -0.41 3.90 -0.24
CA GLY A 67 -0.44 5.10 0.57
C GLY A 67 -1.85 5.68 0.69
N GLY A 68 -1.95 6.95 1.11
CA GLY A 68 -3.23 7.64 1.25
C GLY A 68 -3.11 9.05 1.82
N GLY A 69 -1.92 9.66 1.72
CA GLY A 69 -1.66 10.98 2.29
C GLY A 69 -2.68 12.07 1.91
N PRO A 70 -3.05 12.20 0.63
CA PRO A 70 -4.08 13.16 0.20
C PRO A 70 -5.45 12.89 0.84
N GLN A 71 -5.89 11.64 0.90
CA GLN A 71 -7.19 11.24 1.44
C GLN A 71 -7.25 11.43 2.96
N ILE A 72 -6.15 11.15 3.66
CA ILE A 72 -6.01 11.46 5.09
C ILE A 72 -6.12 12.97 5.31
N GLY A 73 -5.40 13.78 4.51
CA GLY A 73 -5.46 15.24 4.59
C GLY A 73 -6.86 15.79 4.35
N ASP A 74 -7.56 15.26 3.36
CA ASP A 74 -8.93 15.65 3.03
C ASP A 74 -9.89 15.36 4.22
N LEU A 75 -9.77 14.20 4.89
CA LEU A 75 -10.61 13.88 6.03
C LEU A 75 -10.25 14.69 7.28
N LEU A 76 -8.95 14.87 7.57
CA LEU A 76 -8.49 15.74 8.67
C LEU A 76 -9.02 17.17 8.52
N SER A 77 -8.96 17.72 7.30
CA SER A 77 -9.50 19.05 6.99
C SER A 77 -11.01 19.14 7.26
N ARG A 78 -11.79 18.14 6.83
CA ARG A 78 -13.24 18.07 7.09
C ARG A 78 -13.59 17.96 8.57
N LEU A 79 -12.70 17.35 9.36
CA LEU A 79 -12.85 17.21 10.80
C LEU A 79 -12.28 18.41 11.59
N ASN A 80 -11.74 19.43 10.90
CA ASN A 80 -11.04 20.57 11.49
C ASN A 80 -9.85 20.15 12.40
N ILE A 81 -9.16 19.05 12.04
CA ILE A 81 -7.93 18.60 12.71
C ILE A 81 -6.74 19.16 11.93
N PRO A 82 -5.89 19.99 12.54
CA PRO A 82 -4.72 20.53 11.88
C PRO A 82 -3.73 19.42 11.53
N THR A 83 -3.06 19.55 10.37
CA THR A 83 -2.05 18.60 9.94
C THR A 83 -0.76 19.33 9.58
N GLN A 84 0.37 18.77 9.97
CA GLN A 84 1.72 19.25 9.65
C GLN A 84 2.57 18.11 9.10
N PHE A 85 3.62 18.46 8.37
CA PHE A 85 4.61 17.53 7.87
C PHE A 85 5.99 17.99 8.31
N ILE A 86 6.84 17.05 8.70
CA ILE A 86 8.25 17.25 9.03
C ILE A 86 9.03 16.22 8.23
N ASP A 87 9.97 16.66 7.40
CA ASP A 87 10.79 15.80 6.54
C ASP A 87 9.98 14.79 5.72
N GLY A 88 8.79 15.21 5.27
CA GLY A 88 7.88 14.36 4.50
C GLY A 88 7.03 13.39 5.34
N LEU A 89 7.24 13.34 6.66
CA LEU A 89 6.45 12.55 7.60
C LEU A 89 5.30 13.38 8.15
N ARG A 90 4.10 12.82 8.18
CA ARG A 90 2.94 13.48 8.80
C ARG A 90 3.08 13.46 10.32
N VAL A 91 3.06 14.62 10.95
CA VAL A 91 2.92 14.71 12.41
C VAL A 91 1.64 13.97 12.80
N THR A 92 1.77 12.94 13.60
CA THR A 92 0.67 12.03 13.92
C THR A 92 0.55 11.89 15.42
N ASP A 93 -0.42 12.61 15.99
CA ASP A 93 -0.88 12.43 17.36
C ASP A 93 -1.98 11.36 17.42
N LYS A 94 -2.51 11.07 18.59
CA LYS A 94 -3.53 10.04 18.80
C LYS A 94 -4.77 10.26 17.93
N LYS A 95 -5.29 11.48 17.85
CA LYS A 95 -6.49 11.81 17.04
C LYS A 95 -6.22 11.65 15.56
N THR A 96 -5.05 12.09 15.12
CA THR A 96 -4.62 11.92 13.74
C THR A 96 -4.45 10.45 13.40
N MET A 97 -3.91 9.62 14.33
CA MET A 97 -3.76 8.18 14.12
C MET A 97 -5.10 7.46 13.95
N GLU A 98 -6.12 7.83 14.72
CA GLU A 98 -7.48 7.29 14.54
C GLU A 98 -8.00 7.55 13.12
N VAL A 99 -7.80 8.77 12.61
CA VAL A 99 -8.19 9.13 11.23
C VAL A 99 -7.35 8.37 10.19
N VAL A 100 -6.05 8.24 10.41
CA VAL A 100 -5.14 7.47 9.54
C VAL A 100 -5.62 6.03 9.43
N GLU A 101 -5.94 5.39 10.56
CA GLU A 101 -6.41 4.00 10.60
C GLU A 101 -7.74 3.83 9.86
N MET A 102 -8.72 4.72 10.09
CA MET A 102 -9.99 4.71 9.38
C MET A 102 -9.83 4.87 7.87
N VAL A 103 -8.99 5.81 7.44
CA VAL A 103 -8.80 6.11 6.02
C VAL A 103 -8.01 5.00 5.32
N LEU A 104 -6.86 4.62 5.88
CA LEU A 104 -6.00 3.63 5.24
C LEU A 104 -6.62 2.22 5.31
N GLY A 105 -6.97 1.73 6.50
CA GLY A 105 -7.47 0.38 6.70
C GLY A 105 -8.93 0.17 6.26
N GLY A 106 -9.76 1.18 6.48
CA GLY A 106 -11.20 1.10 6.21
C GLY A 106 -11.59 1.55 4.80
N SER A 107 -11.21 2.76 4.40
CA SER A 107 -11.68 3.34 3.13
C SER A 107 -10.81 2.90 1.95
N ILE A 108 -9.56 3.36 1.89
CA ILE A 108 -8.69 3.17 0.73
C ILE A 108 -8.40 1.70 0.48
N ASN A 109 -8.03 0.96 1.51
CA ASN A 109 -7.73 -0.46 1.39
C ASN A 109 -8.89 -1.23 0.75
N LYS A 110 -10.12 -0.99 1.21
CA LYS A 110 -11.31 -1.69 0.72
C LYS A 110 -11.74 -1.22 -0.68
N GLU A 111 -11.45 0.02 -1.05
CA GLU A 111 -11.66 0.52 -2.40
C GLU A 111 -10.72 -0.18 -3.41
N ILE A 112 -9.42 -0.34 -3.07
CA ILE A 112 -8.45 -1.06 -3.90
C ILE A 112 -8.86 -2.53 -4.03
N VAL A 113 -9.19 -3.20 -2.93
CA VAL A 113 -9.70 -4.58 -2.92
C VAL A 113 -10.91 -4.73 -3.84
N SER A 114 -11.89 -3.83 -3.71
CA SER A 114 -13.09 -3.84 -4.54
C SER A 114 -12.77 -3.64 -6.02
N SER A 115 -11.83 -2.74 -6.36
CA SER A 115 -11.44 -2.49 -7.75
C SER A 115 -10.75 -3.72 -8.38
N ILE A 116 -9.82 -4.36 -7.66
CA ILE A 116 -9.16 -5.60 -8.12
C ILE A 116 -10.20 -6.71 -8.31
N ASN A 117 -11.13 -6.88 -7.36
CA ASN A 117 -12.18 -7.90 -7.46
C ASN A 117 -13.14 -7.65 -8.65
N ARG A 118 -13.53 -6.40 -8.89
CA ARG A 118 -14.34 -6.04 -10.09
C ARG A 118 -13.58 -6.29 -11.39
N SER A 119 -12.24 -6.22 -11.36
CA SER A 119 -11.39 -6.50 -12.52
C SER A 119 -11.13 -8.01 -12.73
N GLY A 120 -11.77 -8.89 -11.94
CA GLY A 120 -11.67 -10.35 -12.07
C GLY A 120 -10.56 -10.99 -11.22
N GLY A 121 -9.94 -10.24 -10.32
CA GLY A 121 -9.01 -10.77 -9.32
C GLY A 121 -9.72 -11.26 -8.06
N SER A 122 -8.95 -11.82 -7.13
CA SER A 122 -9.39 -12.16 -5.78
C SER A 122 -8.43 -11.49 -4.79
N ALA A 123 -8.82 -10.33 -4.26
CA ALA A 123 -7.99 -9.55 -3.35
C ALA A 123 -8.51 -9.59 -1.92
N VAL A 124 -7.60 -9.51 -0.95
CA VAL A 124 -7.89 -9.35 0.47
C VAL A 124 -7.10 -8.19 1.04
N GLY A 125 -7.74 -7.37 1.85
CA GLY A 125 -7.12 -6.20 2.47
C GLY A 125 -6.69 -6.46 3.89
N LEU A 126 -5.46 -6.03 4.19
CA LEU A 126 -4.80 -6.15 5.48
C LEU A 126 -4.25 -4.79 5.92
N THR A 127 -4.08 -4.65 7.21
CA THR A 127 -3.17 -3.70 7.85
C THR A 127 -2.00 -4.47 8.46
N GLY A 128 -0.96 -3.81 8.89
CA GLY A 128 0.13 -4.49 9.61
C GLY A 128 -0.28 -5.04 10.98
N LYS A 129 -1.47 -4.70 11.49
CA LYS A 129 -2.03 -5.27 12.74
C LYS A 129 -2.55 -6.69 12.52
N ASP A 130 -3.02 -7.01 11.30
CA ASP A 130 -3.58 -8.31 10.97
C ASP A 130 -2.47 -9.37 11.00
N GLY A 131 -2.62 -10.34 11.91
CA GLY A 131 -1.60 -11.36 12.15
C GLY A 131 -0.26 -10.80 12.62
N GLN A 132 -0.19 -9.58 13.15
CA GLN A 132 1.05 -8.87 13.49
C GLN A 132 2.03 -8.78 12.30
N LEU A 133 1.49 -8.61 11.09
CA LEU A 133 2.24 -8.58 9.84
C LEU A 133 3.38 -7.55 9.87
N ILE A 134 3.13 -6.34 10.41
CA ILE A 134 4.15 -5.28 10.51
C ILE A 134 4.33 -4.92 11.98
N ARG A 135 5.41 -5.41 12.58
CA ARG A 135 5.88 -4.89 13.85
C ARG A 135 6.56 -3.56 13.63
N ALA A 136 6.20 -2.59 14.46
CA ALA A 136 6.67 -1.22 14.35
C ALA A 136 7.22 -0.74 15.68
N LYS A 137 8.09 0.25 15.61
CA LYS A 137 8.54 1.03 16.76
C LYS A 137 8.42 2.52 16.43
N PRO A 138 8.36 3.39 17.45
CA PRO A 138 8.37 4.83 17.23
C PRO A 138 9.58 5.26 16.42
N ILE A 139 9.40 6.17 15.45
CA ILE A 139 10.54 6.74 14.73
C ILE A 139 11.37 7.61 15.67
N GLN A 140 12.69 7.45 15.61
CA GLN A 140 13.62 8.35 16.32
C GLN A 140 13.95 9.52 15.40
N VAL A 141 13.41 10.70 15.72
CA VAL A 141 13.75 11.94 15.01
C VAL A 141 14.61 12.78 15.93
N ASP A 142 15.72 13.27 15.41
CA ASP A 142 16.56 14.19 16.16
C ASP A 142 15.77 15.47 16.49
N SER A 143 15.52 15.69 17.78
CA SER A 143 14.72 16.82 18.27
C SER A 143 15.30 18.19 17.89
N SER A 144 16.59 18.25 17.49
CA SER A 144 17.21 19.49 17.00
C SER A 144 16.59 20.01 15.69
N HIS A 145 15.96 19.14 14.89
CA HIS A 145 15.28 19.47 13.64
C HIS A 145 13.77 19.68 13.81
N LEU A 146 13.20 19.37 14.98
CA LEU A 146 11.77 19.42 15.24
C LEU A 146 11.24 20.79 15.71
N GLN A 147 11.97 21.87 15.51
CA GLN A 147 11.49 23.21 15.90
C GLN A 147 10.36 23.63 14.93
N SER A 148 9.11 23.66 15.43
CA SER A 148 8.03 24.36 14.74
C SER A 148 8.21 25.87 14.86
N GLU A 149 7.72 26.65 13.90
CA GLU A 149 7.68 28.11 13.95
C GLU A 149 7.01 28.68 15.23
N ALA A 150 6.24 27.84 15.95
CA ALA A 150 5.55 28.16 17.20
C ALA A 150 6.30 27.72 18.47
N GLY A 151 7.53 27.19 18.38
CA GLY A 151 8.33 26.77 19.54
C GLY A 151 7.80 25.55 20.30
N LYS A 152 6.82 24.83 19.76
CA LYS A 152 6.32 23.55 20.32
C LYS A 152 6.93 22.39 19.56
N VAL A 153 7.41 21.37 20.27
CA VAL A 153 7.82 20.10 19.68
C VAL A 153 6.55 19.39 19.17
N PRO A 154 6.45 19.09 17.87
CA PRO A 154 5.29 18.37 17.34
C PRO A 154 5.17 16.97 17.92
N ASP A 155 3.97 16.51 18.17
CA ASP A 155 3.71 15.14 18.63
C ASP A 155 3.78 14.17 17.46
N ILE A 156 4.88 13.42 17.39
CA ILE A 156 5.14 12.36 16.41
C ILE A 156 5.05 10.97 17.03
N SER A 157 4.44 10.86 18.22
CA SER A 157 4.39 9.61 19.00
C SER A 157 3.82 8.44 18.25
N TYR A 158 2.99 8.69 17.23
CA TYR A 158 2.35 7.67 16.39
C TYR A 158 2.93 7.58 14.98
N VAL A 159 4.10 8.17 14.74
CA VAL A 159 4.88 7.92 13.53
C VAL A 159 5.84 6.76 13.81
N GLY A 160 5.82 5.74 12.97
CA GLY A 160 6.61 4.54 13.18
C GLY A 160 7.54 4.21 12.02
N GLU A 161 8.51 3.36 12.34
CA GLU A 161 9.31 2.64 11.36
C GLU A 161 9.11 1.14 11.50
N VAL A 162 9.37 0.40 10.44
CA VAL A 162 9.27 -1.07 10.46
C VAL A 162 10.38 -1.63 11.33
N GLU A 163 10.02 -2.45 12.31
CA GLU A 163 10.96 -3.21 13.12
C GLU A 163 11.15 -4.62 12.56
N GLN A 164 10.03 -5.26 12.18
CA GLN A 164 10.02 -6.61 11.63
C GLN A 164 8.75 -6.83 10.81
N ILE A 165 8.85 -7.67 9.77
CA ILE A 165 7.69 -8.16 9.02
C ILE A 165 7.57 -9.68 9.24
N ASP A 166 6.38 -10.12 9.69
CA ASP A 166 6.03 -11.54 9.75
C ASP A 166 5.25 -11.94 8.50
N THR A 167 5.89 -12.70 7.62
CA THR A 167 5.29 -13.10 6.33
C THR A 167 4.32 -14.28 6.42
N ALA A 168 4.07 -14.86 7.60
CA ALA A 168 3.25 -16.07 7.73
C ALA A 168 1.83 -15.90 7.15
N ILE A 169 1.18 -14.77 7.47
CA ILE A 169 -0.16 -14.48 6.93
C ILE A 169 -0.11 -14.22 5.41
N LEU A 170 0.94 -13.56 4.91
CA LEU A 170 1.10 -13.30 3.48
C LEU A 170 1.29 -14.59 2.68
N ASN A 171 2.12 -15.50 3.17
CA ASN A 171 2.34 -16.80 2.54
C ASN A 171 1.03 -17.59 2.45
N THR A 172 0.24 -17.62 3.53
CA THR A 172 -1.07 -18.29 3.54
C THR A 172 -2.03 -17.69 2.49
N ILE A 173 -2.06 -16.36 2.36
CA ILE A 173 -2.92 -15.65 1.40
C ILE A 173 -2.46 -15.90 -0.04
N LEU A 174 -1.16 -15.85 -0.29
CA LEU A 174 -0.58 -16.09 -1.62
C LEU A 174 -0.79 -17.53 -2.07
N ASP A 175 -0.63 -18.51 -1.17
CA ASP A 175 -0.87 -19.93 -1.44
C ASP A 175 -2.35 -20.22 -1.73
N SER A 176 -3.26 -19.44 -1.15
CA SER A 176 -4.71 -19.47 -1.44
C SER A 176 -5.11 -18.70 -2.69
N HIS A 177 -4.13 -18.27 -3.50
CA HIS A 177 -4.32 -17.53 -4.74
C HIS A 177 -4.93 -16.12 -4.60
N PHE A 178 -5.04 -15.59 -3.39
CA PHE A 178 -5.46 -14.20 -3.19
C PHE A 178 -4.33 -13.20 -3.46
N ILE A 179 -4.73 -11.95 -3.68
CA ILE A 179 -3.84 -10.79 -3.85
C ILE A 179 -3.91 -9.97 -2.55
N PRO A 180 -2.86 -9.95 -1.71
CA PRO A 180 -2.85 -9.12 -0.51
C PRO A 180 -2.71 -7.64 -0.86
N VAL A 181 -3.54 -6.82 -0.21
CA VAL A 181 -3.51 -5.35 -0.29
C VAL A 181 -3.23 -4.82 1.12
N ILE A 182 -2.08 -4.18 1.31
CA ILE A 182 -1.54 -3.84 2.63
C ILE A 182 -1.60 -2.34 2.86
N ALA A 183 -2.27 -1.93 3.93
CA ALA A 183 -2.19 -0.58 4.46
C ALA A 183 -0.96 -0.45 5.38
N PRO A 184 -0.17 0.63 5.27
CA PRO A 184 1.10 0.80 5.99
C PRO A 184 0.88 1.27 7.43
N ILE A 185 0.22 0.44 8.21
CA ILE A 185 -0.06 0.63 9.63
C ILE A 185 0.64 -0.50 10.37
N GLY A 186 1.54 -0.17 11.28
CA GLY A 186 2.24 -1.13 12.11
C GLY A 186 1.72 -1.16 13.55
N VAL A 187 2.16 -2.16 14.31
CA VAL A 187 1.80 -2.33 15.72
C VAL A 187 3.03 -2.76 16.52
N ASP A 188 3.17 -2.24 17.76
CA ASP A 188 4.20 -2.71 18.68
C ASP A 188 3.70 -3.88 19.55
N SER A 189 4.57 -4.35 20.46
CA SER A 189 4.25 -5.45 21.38
C SER A 189 3.18 -5.11 22.42
N GLU A 190 2.92 -3.81 22.65
CA GLU A 190 1.92 -3.32 23.60
C GLU A 190 0.55 -3.06 22.90
N GLY A 191 0.51 -3.18 21.57
CA GLY A 191 -0.69 -2.93 20.76
C GLY A 191 -0.85 -1.47 20.33
N ASN A 192 0.15 -0.61 20.54
CA ASN A 192 0.14 0.74 20.00
C ASN A 192 0.26 0.71 18.48
N THR A 193 -0.50 1.56 17.82
CA THR A 193 -0.59 1.61 16.35
C THR A 193 0.24 2.77 15.80
N TYR A 194 0.95 2.52 14.70
CA TYR A 194 1.83 3.50 14.08
C TYR A 194 1.50 3.72 12.60
N ASN A 195 1.54 4.98 12.19
CA ASN A 195 1.51 5.40 10.80
C ASN A 195 2.91 5.27 10.21
N ILE A 196 3.07 4.45 9.18
CA ILE A 196 4.36 4.19 8.55
C ILE A 196 4.34 4.70 7.11
N ASN A 197 5.49 5.11 6.60
CA ASN A 197 5.63 5.47 5.20
C ASN A 197 5.44 4.22 4.30
N ALA A 198 4.54 4.31 3.33
CA ALA A 198 4.21 3.19 2.44
C ALA A 198 5.40 2.74 1.57
N ASP A 199 6.32 3.65 1.21
CA ASP A 199 7.51 3.31 0.41
C ASP A 199 8.49 2.48 1.26
N LEU A 200 8.62 2.81 2.56
CA LEU A 200 9.43 2.02 3.49
C LEU A 200 8.84 0.61 3.68
N VAL A 201 7.53 0.51 3.92
CA VAL A 201 6.86 -0.80 4.04
C VAL A 201 7.04 -1.63 2.77
N ALA A 202 6.89 -1.02 1.59
CA ALA A 202 7.07 -1.71 0.32
C ALA A 202 8.53 -2.17 0.13
N GLY A 203 9.51 -1.36 0.51
CA GLY A 203 10.93 -1.70 0.47
C GLY A 203 11.28 -2.88 1.38
N GLU A 204 10.82 -2.85 2.64
CA GLU A 204 11.04 -3.94 3.60
C GLU A 204 10.39 -5.25 3.12
N LEU A 205 9.13 -5.20 2.64
CA LEU A 205 8.46 -6.37 2.07
C LEU A 205 9.18 -6.94 0.84
N ALA A 206 9.82 -6.11 0.04
CA ALA A 206 10.55 -6.55 -1.16
C ALA A 206 11.94 -7.12 -0.84
N SER A 207 12.46 -6.91 0.37
CA SER A 207 13.77 -7.39 0.80
C SER A 207 13.75 -8.78 1.44
N ILE A 208 12.55 -9.28 1.74
CA ILE A 208 12.31 -10.60 2.36
C ILE A 208 11.97 -11.61 1.26
#